data_39a91592ea0ecc2cca5552589842ddfc
#
_entry.id   39a91592ea0ecc2cca5552589842ddfc
#
_cell.length_a   1.000
_cell.length_b   1.000
_cell.length_c   1.000
_cell.angle_alpha   90.00
_cell.angle_beta   90.00
_cell.angle_gamma   90.00
#
_symmetry.space_group_name_H-M   'P 1'
#
loop_
_entity.id
_entity.type
_entity.pdbx_description
1 polymer ?
#
loop_
_entity_poly.entity_id
_entity_poly.type
_entity_poly.pdbx_seq_one_letter_code
_entity_poly.pdbx_strand_id
1 'polypeptide(L)'
;TVSEQNALILTHKSLMKTEVIPAYQELMTGLEALRGTGKNNRGLTYFKGGKAYYLYLLQRQTGSYVPVKQMEKRLSRQLSSEIGIAGTMLRKNPELLATLNQGITFKKMKPAQMLNALQQKIQADFPALADVTFELRTVHDSMKDYLSPAFYLTPPMDTGTPNVIYINPAASYQELELFTTLAHEGFPGHLYQTVTFLSLIHI
;
A
#
# COMPACT_ATOMS: atom_id res chain seq x y z
N THR A 1 -24.28 -8.05 25.41
CA THR A 1 -23.87 -8.32 26.82
C THR A 1 -22.47 -8.90 26.87
N VAL A 2 -21.81 -8.87 28.06
CA VAL A 2 -20.49 -9.50 28.29
C VAL A 2 -20.57 -11.02 28.02
N SER A 3 -21.68 -11.66 28.34
CA SER A 3 -21.89 -13.07 28.07
C SER A 3 -21.90 -13.39 26.57
N GLU A 4 -22.58 -12.60 25.76
CA GLU A 4 -22.60 -12.76 24.28
C GLU A 4 -21.22 -12.53 23.68
N GLN A 5 -20.49 -11.52 24.13
CA GLN A 5 -19.10 -11.27 23.68
C GLN A 5 -18.20 -12.46 23.99
N ASN A 6 -18.28 -13.03 25.19
CA ASN A 6 -17.49 -14.20 25.55
C ASN A 6 -17.87 -15.43 24.69
N ALA A 7 -19.17 -15.63 24.43
CA ALA A 7 -19.62 -16.71 23.55
C ALA A 7 -19.08 -16.55 22.13
N LEU A 8 -19.12 -15.33 21.57
CA LEU A 8 -18.56 -15.03 20.26
C LEU A 8 -17.05 -15.27 20.19
N ILE A 9 -16.31 -14.87 21.23
CA ILE A 9 -14.86 -15.10 21.32
C ILE A 9 -14.55 -16.61 21.35
N LEU A 10 -15.30 -17.40 22.11
CA LEU A 10 -15.12 -18.84 22.17
C LEU A 10 -15.44 -19.52 20.82
N THR A 11 -16.54 -19.12 20.20
CA THR A 11 -16.90 -19.59 18.86
C THR A 11 -15.84 -19.25 17.82
N HIS A 12 -15.36 -18.01 17.82
CA HIS A 12 -14.28 -17.58 16.94
C HIS A 12 -13.01 -18.42 17.14
N LYS A 13 -12.55 -18.59 18.37
CA LYS A 13 -11.40 -19.43 18.68
C LYS A 13 -11.57 -20.88 18.24
N SER A 14 -12.79 -21.43 18.38
CA SER A 14 -13.10 -22.76 17.89
C SER A 14 -12.97 -22.82 16.36
N LEU A 15 -13.68 -21.95 15.64
CA LEU A 15 -13.63 -21.90 14.17
C LEU A 15 -12.20 -21.69 13.61
N MET A 16 -11.42 -20.87 14.28
CA MET A 16 -10.00 -20.73 13.89
C MET A 16 -9.24 -22.06 13.97
N LYS A 17 -9.48 -22.85 15.01
CA LYS A 17 -8.79 -24.13 15.22
C LYS A 17 -9.32 -25.26 14.32
N THR A 18 -10.64 -25.33 14.13
CA THR A 18 -11.26 -26.47 13.46
C THR A 18 -11.42 -26.26 11.96
N GLU A 19 -11.47 -25.04 11.48
CA GLU A 19 -11.73 -24.73 10.07
C GLU A 19 -10.59 -23.94 9.43
N VAL A 20 -10.26 -22.75 9.99
CA VAL A 20 -9.34 -21.82 9.33
C VAL A 20 -7.91 -22.37 9.27
N ILE A 21 -7.35 -22.79 10.41
CA ILE A 21 -5.99 -23.33 10.45
C ILE A 21 -5.86 -24.61 9.61
N PRO A 22 -6.77 -25.59 9.70
CA PRO A 22 -6.73 -26.77 8.82
C PRO A 22 -6.83 -26.44 7.34
N ALA A 23 -7.67 -25.49 6.92
CA ALA A 23 -7.76 -25.05 5.54
C ALA A 23 -6.43 -24.48 5.01
N TYR A 24 -5.73 -23.67 5.82
CA TYR A 24 -4.39 -23.21 5.46
C TYR A 24 -3.37 -24.35 5.39
N GLN A 25 -3.44 -25.34 6.30
CA GLN A 25 -2.56 -26.51 6.27
C GLN A 25 -2.80 -27.36 5.02
N GLU A 26 -4.05 -27.54 4.61
CA GLU A 26 -4.39 -28.23 3.37
C GLU A 26 -3.85 -27.48 2.15
N LEU A 27 -4.03 -26.15 2.10
CA LEU A 27 -3.48 -25.30 1.04
C LEU A 27 -1.95 -25.42 0.97
N MET A 28 -1.27 -25.32 2.10
CA MET A 28 0.20 -25.46 2.18
C MET A 28 0.67 -26.82 1.68
N THR A 29 -0.02 -27.90 2.08
CA THR A 29 0.29 -29.27 1.64
C THR A 29 0.08 -29.41 0.13
N GLY A 30 -1.03 -28.86 -0.39
CA GLY A 30 -1.32 -28.86 -1.83
C GLY A 30 -0.27 -28.10 -2.64
N LEU A 31 0.14 -26.92 -2.16
CA LEU A 31 1.19 -26.12 -2.82
C LEU A 31 2.56 -26.82 -2.76
N GLU A 32 2.90 -27.44 -1.64
CA GLU A 32 4.16 -28.19 -1.51
C GLU A 32 4.19 -29.38 -2.46
N ALA A 33 3.09 -30.09 -2.64
CA ALA A 33 2.98 -31.17 -3.61
C ALA A 33 3.20 -30.72 -5.07
N LEU A 34 2.99 -29.43 -5.36
CA LEU A 34 3.26 -28.84 -6.67
C LEU A 34 4.72 -28.40 -6.84
N ARG A 35 5.52 -28.38 -5.78
CA ARG A 35 6.94 -27.98 -5.85
C ARG A 35 7.71 -28.88 -6.83
N GLY A 36 8.38 -28.26 -7.78
CA GLY A 36 9.16 -28.95 -8.80
C GLY A 36 8.36 -29.62 -9.93
N THR A 37 7.02 -29.58 -9.89
CA THR A 37 6.18 -30.15 -10.97
C THR A 37 6.05 -29.20 -12.17
N GLY A 38 6.43 -27.93 -12.03
CA GLY A 38 6.35 -26.93 -13.07
C GLY A 38 7.19 -27.29 -14.29
N LYS A 39 6.55 -27.35 -15.45
CA LYS A 39 7.22 -27.67 -16.73
C LYS A 39 7.63 -26.43 -17.53
N ASN A 40 7.21 -25.25 -17.08
CA ASN A 40 7.48 -23.98 -17.76
C ASN A 40 8.15 -23.00 -16.80
N ASN A 41 9.43 -22.77 -17.01
CA ASN A 41 10.24 -21.75 -16.32
C ASN A 41 10.48 -20.49 -17.14
N ARG A 42 9.83 -20.35 -18.31
CA ARG A 42 10.11 -19.32 -19.32
C ARG A 42 9.00 -18.27 -19.44
N GLY A 43 7.99 -18.31 -18.56
CA GLY A 43 6.92 -17.31 -18.49
C GLY A 43 5.72 -17.60 -19.40
N LEU A 44 4.77 -16.67 -19.40
CA LEU A 44 3.46 -16.83 -20.04
C LEU A 44 3.49 -17.12 -21.54
N THR A 45 4.51 -16.66 -22.25
CA THR A 45 4.65 -16.87 -23.72
C THR A 45 4.63 -18.35 -24.10
N TYR A 46 5.08 -19.23 -23.22
CA TYR A 46 5.18 -20.66 -23.47
C TYR A 46 3.96 -21.48 -23.05
N PHE A 47 2.94 -20.81 -22.47
CA PHE A 47 1.65 -21.44 -22.20
C PHE A 47 0.71 -21.33 -23.42
N LYS A 48 -0.09 -22.36 -23.63
CA LYS A 48 -1.20 -22.27 -24.60
C LYS A 48 -2.12 -21.10 -24.19
N GLY A 49 -2.32 -20.15 -25.08
CA GLY A 49 -3.11 -18.94 -24.78
C GLY A 49 -2.40 -17.89 -23.91
N GLY A 50 -1.13 -18.10 -23.51
CA GLY A 50 -0.39 -17.21 -22.62
C GLY A 50 -0.25 -15.79 -23.16
N LYS A 51 -0.09 -15.62 -24.47
CA LYS A 51 -0.07 -14.29 -25.10
C LYS A 51 -1.41 -13.55 -24.94
N ALA A 52 -2.52 -14.23 -25.16
CA ALA A 52 -3.84 -13.63 -24.98
C ALA A 52 -4.10 -13.25 -23.52
N TYR A 53 -3.70 -14.13 -22.59
CA TYR A 53 -3.79 -13.86 -21.17
C TYR A 53 -2.91 -12.68 -20.73
N TYR A 54 -1.70 -12.58 -21.25
CA TYR A 54 -0.83 -11.42 -21.00
C TYR A 54 -1.47 -10.11 -21.46
N LEU A 55 -2.06 -10.09 -22.67
CA LEU A 55 -2.75 -8.91 -23.17
C LEU A 55 -3.96 -8.54 -22.31
N TYR A 56 -4.73 -9.54 -21.86
CA TYR A 56 -5.83 -9.33 -20.92
C TYR A 56 -5.33 -8.71 -19.61
N LEU A 57 -4.27 -9.25 -19.01
CA LEU A 57 -3.68 -8.70 -17.80
C LEU A 57 -3.21 -7.26 -17.99
N LEU A 58 -2.55 -6.97 -19.11
CA LEU A 58 -2.05 -5.65 -19.44
C LEU A 58 -3.21 -4.64 -19.55
N GLN A 59 -4.27 -5.00 -20.29
CA GLN A 59 -5.48 -4.19 -20.42
C GLN A 59 -6.16 -3.94 -19.09
N ARG A 60 -6.30 -4.99 -18.27
CA ARG A 60 -6.90 -4.90 -16.93
C ARG A 60 -6.09 -3.97 -16.01
N GLN A 61 -4.76 -4.05 -16.01
CA GLN A 61 -3.91 -3.27 -15.14
C GLN A 61 -3.77 -1.80 -15.57
N THR A 62 -3.75 -1.57 -16.88
CA THR A 62 -3.55 -0.22 -17.42
C THR A 62 -4.84 0.51 -17.78
N GLY A 63 -5.98 -0.18 -17.79
CA GLY A 63 -7.24 0.35 -18.32
C GLY A 63 -7.18 0.72 -19.81
N SER A 64 -6.17 0.23 -20.55
CA SER A 64 -5.87 0.68 -21.91
C SER A 64 -5.79 -0.47 -22.90
N TYR A 65 -6.38 -0.26 -24.08
CA TYR A 65 -6.33 -1.18 -25.22
C TYR A 65 -5.22 -0.83 -26.23
N VAL A 66 -4.32 0.07 -25.88
CA VAL A 66 -3.20 0.46 -26.75
C VAL A 66 -2.30 -0.76 -27.00
N PRO A 67 -1.91 -1.02 -28.27
CA PRO A 67 -0.99 -2.11 -28.59
C PRO A 67 0.34 -2.02 -27.84
N VAL A 68 0.89 -3.17 -27.40
CA VAL A 68 2.12 -3.26 -26.61
C VAL A 68 3.27 -2.45 -27.22
N LYS A 69 3.52 -2.59 -28.52
CA LYS A 69 4.58 -1.83 -29.22
C LYS A 69 4.41 -0.31 -29.12
N GLN A 70 3.16 0.17 -29.08
CA GLN A 70 2.91 1.60 -28.89
C GLN A 70 3.13 2.02 -27.44
N MET A 71 2.78 1.18 -26.48
CA MET A 71 3.09 1.41 -25.06
C MET A 71 4.60 1.48 -24.85
N GLU A 72 5.35 0.50 -25.34
CA GLU A 72 6.82 0.48 -25.29
C GLU A 72 7.43 1.76 -25.88
N LYS A 73 6.95 2.18 -27.05
CA LYS A 73 7.41 3.42 -27.68
C LYS A 73 7.10 4.67 -26.87
N ARG A 74 5.93 4.73 -26.25
CA ARG A 74 5.55 5.86 -25.36
C ARG A 74 6.42 5.87 -24.12
N LEU A 75 6.58 4.72 -23.45
CA LEU A 75 7.41 4.58 -22.24
C LEU A 75 8.88 4.92 -22.53
N SER A 76 9.44 4.43 -23.65
CA SER A 76 10.83 4.75 -24.05
C SER A 76 11.03 6.25 -24.28
N ARG A 77 10.07 6.91 -24.93
CA ARG A 77 10.12 8.37 -25.13
C ARG A 77 10.01 9.13 -23.81
N GLN A 78 9.09 8.71 -22.94
CA GLN A 78 8.91 9.31 -21.61
C GLN A 78 10.19 9.17 -20.79
N LEU A 79 10.75 7.98 -20.72
CA LEU A 79 11.99 7.72 -19.99
C LEU A 79 13.15 8.58 -20.53
N SER A 80 13.30 8.67 -21.86
CA SER A 80 14.34 9.52 -22.46
C SER A 80 14.15 11.01 -22.12
N SER A 81 12.90 11.47 -22.12
CA SER A 81 12.56 12.85 -21.73
C SER A 81 12.90 13.11 -20.25
N GLU A 82 12.52 12.21 -19.36
CA GLU A 82 12.77 12.34 -17.94
C GLU A 82 14.26 12.30 -17.58
N ILE A 83 15.03 11.42 -18.24
CA ILE A 83 16.50 11.40 -18.11
C ILE A 83 17.09 12.75 -18.57
N GLY A 84 16.59 13.30 -19.67
CA GLY A 84 17.03 14.61 -20.17
C GLY A 84 16.71 15.75 -19.20
N ILE A 85 15.53 15.74 -18.59
CA ILE A 85 15.11 16.70 -17.54
C ILE A 85 16.01 16.56 -16.32
N ALA A 86 16.17 15.34 -15.79
CA ALA A 86 17.03 15.08 -14.63
C ALA A 86 18.48 15.52 -14.88
N GLY A 87 19.06 15.19 -16.04
CA GLY A 87 20.39 15.64 -16.43
C GLY A 87 20.50 17.16 -16.52
N THR A 88 19.44 17.84 -16.96
CA THR A 88 19.42 19.31 -17.01
C THR A 88 19.32 19.92 -15.61
N MET A 89 18.51 19.34 -14.72
CA MET A 89 18.41 19.77 -13.32
C MET A 89 19.75 19.62 -12.59
N LEU A 90 20.43 18.49 -12.74
CA LEU A 90 21.73 18.26 -12.14
C LEU A 90 22.82 19.20 -12.68
N ARG A 91 22.79 19.53 -13.96
CA ARG A 91 23.73 20.52 -14.53
C ARG A 91 23.50 21.95 -14.01
N LYS A 92 22.21 22.32 -13.82
CA LYS A 92 21.85 23.64 -13.30
C LYS A 92 22.09 23.78 -11.78
N ASN A 93 22.04 22.67 -11.06
CA ASN A 93 22.17 22.62 -9.60
C ASN A 93 23.13 21.47 -9.21
N PRO A 94 24.45 21.65 -9.39
CA PRO A 94 25.43 20.59 -9.11
C PRO A 94 25.42 20.11 -7.65
N GLU A 95 24.99 20.95 -6.72
CA GLU A 95 24.84 20.66 -5.29
C GLU A 95 23.78 19.59 -5.00
N LEU A 96 22.81 19.40 -5.91
CA LEU A 96 21.78 18.36 -5.74
C LEU A 96 22.38 16.95 -5.69
N LEU A 97 23.41 16.70 -6.50
CA LEU A 97 24.08 15.40 -6.50
C LEU A 97 24.80 15.14 -5.17
N ALA A 98 25.46 16.16 -4.62
CA ALA A 98 26.10 16.07 -3.31
C ALA A 98 25.07 15.82 -2.20
N THR A 99 23.94 16.53 -2.23
CA THR A 99 22.84 16.35 -1.28
C THR A 99 22.24 14.95 -1.35
N LEU A 100 22.00 14.43 -2.57
CA LEU A 100 21.50 13.07 -2.76
C LEU A 100 22.47 12.01 -2.22
N ASN A 101 23.78 12.19 -2.45
CA ASN A 101 24.81 11.26 -1.98
C ASN A 101 25.01 11.30 -0.46
N GLN A 102 24.79 12.45 0.17
CA GLN A 102 24.83 12.58 1.63
C GLN A 102 23.62 11.96 2.32
N GLY A 103 22.56 11.69 1.57
CA GLY A 103 21.28 11.25 2.08
C GLY A 103 20.44 12.39 2.67
N ILE A 104 19.16 12.12 2.84
CA ILE A 104 18.23 13.08 3.42
C ILE A 104 18.18 12.86 4.93
N THR A 105 18.61 13.86 5.69
CA THR A 105 18.43 13.85 7.14
C THR A 105 16.98 14.22 7.46
N PHE A 106 16.25 13.32 8.08
CA PHE A 106 14.88 13.55 8.51
C PHE A 106 14.80 13.68 10.03
N LYS A 107 14.07 14.69 10.51
CA LYS A 107 13.93 14.91 11.95
C LYS A 107 13.10 13.79 12.56
N LYS A 108 13.58 13.21 13.66
CA LYS A 108 12.83 12.21 14.42
C LYS A 108 11.53 12.80 14.96
N MET A 109 10.41 12.16 14.63
CA MET A 109 9.07 12.57 15.04
C MET A 109 8.24 11.35 15.43
N LYS A 110 7.29 11.52 16.35
CA LYS A 110 6.31 10.47 16.64
C LYS A 110 5.30 10.37 15.49
N PRO A 111 4.75 9.18 15.18
CA PRO A 111 3.77 8.99 14.10
C PRO A 111 2.59 9.98 14.14
N ALA A 112 2.04 10.24 15.32
CA ALA A 112 0.97 11.23 15.48
C ALA A 112 1.40 12.65 15.07
N GLN A 113 2.64 13.05 15.37
CA GLN A 113 3.17 14.35 14.97
C GLN A 113 3.39 14.43 13.46
N MET A 114 3.83 13.33 12.85
CA MET A 114 3.97 13.23 11.39
C MET A 114 2.62 13.42 10.69
N LEU A 115 1.59 12.70 11.14
CA LEU A 115 0.24 12.79 10.57
C LEU A 115 -0.38 14.16 10.76
N ASN A 116 -0.25 14.77 11.93
CA ASN A 116 -0.73 16.14 12.17
C ASN A 116 -0.02 17.16 11.26
N ALA A 117 1.29 17.03 11.08
CA ALA A 117 2.05 17.90 10.18
C ALA A 117 1.62 17.71 8.71
N LEU A 118 1.37 16.47 8.29
CA LEU A 118 0.85 16.17 6.96
C LEU A 118 -0.55 16.75 6.75
N GLN A 119 -1.46 16.56 7.71
CA GLN A 119 -2.83 17.10 7.66
C GLN A 119 -2.84 18.62 7.54
N GLN A 120 -1.93 19.32 8.21
CA GLN A 120 -1.79 20.76 8.08
C GLN A 120 -1.23 21.18 6.72
N LYS A 121 -0.21 20.45 6.24
CA LYS A 121 0.45 20.79 4.96
C LYS A 121 -0.46 20.64 3.75
N ILE A 122 -1.32 19.64 3.72
CA ILE A 122 -2.18 19.38 2.56
C ILE A 122 -3.24 20.46 2.35
N GLN A 123 -3.54 21.28 3.36
CA GLN A 123 -4.56 22.34 3.27
C GLN A 123 -4.26 23.38 2.20
N ALA A 124 -2.99 23.54 1.80
CA ALA A 124 -2.60 24.47 0.75
C ALA A 124 -2.92 23.98 -0.67
N ASP A 125 -2.89 22.65 -0.87
CA ASP A 125 -2.88 22.04 -2.20
C ASP A 125 -4.10 21.13 -2.45
N PHE A 126 -4.84 20.78 -1.40
CA PHE A 126 -5.96 19.84 -1.44
C PHE A 126 -7.24 20.46 -0.88
N PRO A 127 -8.42 20.07 -1.37
CA PRO A 127 -9.71 20.51 -0.81
C PRO A 127 -9.78 20.29 0.69
N ALA A 128 -10.34 21.27 1.39
CA ALA A 128 -10.55 21.17 2.82
C ALA A 128 -11.49 19.99 3.15
N LEU A 129 -11.10 19.16 4.10
CA LEU A 129 -12.00 18.17 4.72
C LEU A 129 -12.62 18.76 5.97
N ALA A 130 -13.85 18.35 6.28
CA ALA A 130 -14.39 18.47 7.62
C ALA A 130 -13.46 17.76 8.62
N ASP A 131 -13.60 18.05 9.92
CA ASP A 131 -12.76 17.48 10.96
C ASP A 131 -12.69 15.95 10.87
N VAL A 132 -11.54 15.45 10.44
CA VAL A 132 -11.28 14.02 10.29
C VAL A 132 -10.57 13.54 11.53
N THR A 133 -11.26 12.69 12.28
CA THR A 133 -10.67 11.98 13.41
C THR A 133 -10.12 10.65 12.98
N PHE A 134 -8.98 10.25 13.55
CA PHE A 134 -8.38 8.95 13.32
C PHE A 134 -7.73 8.42 14.61
N GLU A 135 -7.63 7.10 14.67
CA GLU A 135 -6.95 6.39 15.77
C GLU A 135 -5.64 5.80 15.25
N LEU A 136 -4.62 5.86 16.09
CA LEU A 136 -3.38 5.13 15.88
C LEU A 136 -3.38 3.87 16.73
N ARG A 137 -3.18 2.74 16.07
CA ARG A 137 -3.04 1.44 16.73
C ARG A 137 -1.71 0.80 16.36
N THR A 138 -1.21 -0.06 17.22
CA THR A 138 0.03 -0.79 16.97
C THR A 138 -0.30 -2.16 16.41
N VAL A 139 0.47 -2.59 15.43
CA VAL A 139 0.42 -3.96 14.90
C VAL A 139 0.80 -4.94 16.01
N HIS A 140 0.10 -6.07 16.10
CA HIS A 140 0.43 -7.12 17.04
C HIS A 140 1.80 -7.76 16.72
N ASP A 141 2.58 -8.08 17.74
CA ASP A 141 3.96 -8.56 17.60
C ASP A 141 4.11 -9.77 16.67
N SER A 142 3.12 -10.67 16.64
CA SER A 142 3.15 -11.84 15.75
C SER A 142 3.07 -11.51 14.26
N MET A 143 2.70 -10.28 13.91
CA MET A 143 2.49 -9.84 12.51
C MET A 143 3.54 -8.82 12.04
N LYS A 144 4.35 -8.29 12.94
CA LYS A 144 5.27 -7.18 12.66
C LYS A 144 6.28 -7.47 11.55
N ASP A 145 6.74 -8.73 11.44
CA ASP A 145 7.74 -9.13 10.45
C ASP A 145 7.17 -9.32 9.04
N TYR A 146 5.84 -9.27 8.90
CA TYR A 146 5.12 -9.54 7.65
C TYR A 146 4.36 -8.32 7.10
N LEU A 147 4.31 -7.23 7.86
CA LEU A 147 3.51 -6.06 7.49
C LEU A 147 4.38 -4.84 7.21
N SER A 148 3.85 -3.94 6.38
CA SER A 148 4.44 -2.64 6.06
C SER A 148 4.61 -1.75 7.30
N PRO A 149 5.40 -0.66 7.21
CA PRO A 149 5.63 0.28 8.32
C PRO A 149 4.36 0.86 8.92
N ALA A 150 3.36 1.10 8.07
CA ALA A 150 2.02 1.50 8.48
C ALA A 150 1.00 1.06 7.43
N PHE A 151 -0.29 1.02 7.79
CA PHE A 151 -1.39 0.81 6.87
C PHE A 151 -2.69 1.36 7.45
N TYR A 152 -3.56 1.84 6.56
CA TYR A 152 -4.89 2.34 6.88
C TYR A 152 -5.93 1.24 6.69
N LEU A 153 -6.86 1.11 7.62
CA LEU A 153 -8.06 0.29 7.46
C LEU A 153 -9.27 1.18 7.22
N THR A 154 -9.91 0.95 6.08
CA THR A 154 -11.18 1.59 5.75
C THR A 154 -12.22 1.27 6.82
N PRO A 155 -12.90 2.29 7.37
CA PRO A 155 -13.94 2.07 8.37
C PRO A 155 -15.14 1.34 7.78
N PRO A 156 -16.05 0.80 8.61
CA PRO A 156 -17.32 0.30 8.14
C PRO A 156 -18.08 1.38 7.36
N MET A 157 -18.62 1.01 6.19
CA MET A 157 -19.22 1.97 5.26
C MET A 157 -20.48 2.65 5.81
N ASP A 158 -21.19 1.98 6.69
CA ASP A 158 -22.42 2.47 7.34
C ASP A 158 -22.17 3.49 8.45
N THR A 159 -21.01 3.45 9.10
CA THR A 159 -20.67 4.36 10.18
C THR A 159 -19.61 5.39 9.81
N GLY A 160 -18.77 5.09 8.81
CA GLY A 160 -17.66 5.95 8.40
C GLY A 160 -16.57 6.14 9.47
N THR A 161 -16.69 5.47 10.60
CA THR A 161 -15.79 5.58 11.76
C THR A 161 -15.66 4.24 12.50
N PRO A 162 -14.55 4.01 13.24
CA PRO A 162 -13.35 4.85 13.32
C PRO A 162 -12.44 4.68 12.11
N ASN A 163 -11.76 5.76 11.71
CA ASN A 163 -10.61 5.66 10.80
C ASN A 163 -9.41 5.18 11.61
N VAL A 164 -8.76 4.11 11.19
CA VAL A 164 -7.64 3.53 11.95
C VAL A 164 -6.41 3.41 11.06
N ILE A 165 -5.28 3.94 11.53
CA ILE A 165 -3.96 3.72 10.95
C ILE A 165 -3.16 2.85 11.92
N TYR A 166 -2.73 1.69 11.45
CA TYR A 166 -1.85 0.81 12.19
C TYR A 166 -0.39 1.18 11.93
N ILE A 167 0.39 1.24 13.01
CA ILE A 167 1.83 1.47 12.99
C ILE A 167 2.51 0.16 13.33
N ASN A 168 3.44 -0.25 12.49
CA ASN A 168 4.26 -1.42 12.76
C ASN A 168 5.47 -1.02 13.63
N PRO A 169 5.63 -1.60 14.82
CA PRO A 169 6.72 -1.27 15.74
C PRO A 169 8.07 -1.90 15.37
N ALA A 170 8.15 -2.65 14.26
CA ALA A 170 9.41 -3.24 13.83
C ALA A 170 10.47 -2.14 13.66
N ALA A 171 11.61 -2.30 14.34
CA ALA A 171 12.64 -1.27 14.50
C ALA A 171 13.48 -0.96 13.25
N SER A 172 13.16 -1.54 12.10
CA SER A 172 13.98 -1.47 10.87
C SER A 172 13.69 -0.28 9.97
N TYR A 173 12.67 0.51 10.26
CA TYR A 173 12.27 1.60 9.37
C TYR A 173 13.03 2.89 9.65
N GLN A 174 13.47 3.54 8.56
CA GLN A 174 14.01 4.89 8.65
C GLN A 174 12.90 5.91 8.86
N GLU A 175 13.19 7.02 9.55
CA GLU A 175 12.21 8.07 9.85
C GLU A 175 11.53 8.63 8.58
N LEU A 176 12.30 8.80 7.49
CA LEU A 176 11.77 9.26 6.22
C LEU A 176 10.83 8.24 5.58
N GLU A 177 11.16 6.95 5.67
CA GLU A 177 10.32 5.86 5.16
C GLU A 177 8.98 5.84 5.89
N LEU A 178 9.00 5.91 7.22
CA LEU A 178 7.76 5.98 8.00
C LEU A 178 6.95 7.24 7.65
N PHE A 179 7.58 8.39 7.50
CA PHE A 179 6.90 9.64 7.13
C PHE A 179 6.21 9.54 5.77
N THR A 180 6.89 9.00 4.76
CA THR A 180 6.31 8.82 3.42
C THR A 180 5.21 7.76 3.40
N THR A 181 5.36 6.69 4.19
CA THR A 181 4.29 5.70 4.37
C THR A 181 3.07 6.33 5.03
N LEU A 182 3.26 7.13 6.08
CA LEU A 182 2.14 7.82 6.73
C LEU A 182 1.49 8.89 5.83
N ALA A 183 2.24 9.50 4.91
CA ALA A 183 1.63 10.33 3.88
C ALA A 183 0.75 9.52 2.93
N HIS A 184 1.18 8.32 2.56
CA HIS A 184 0.44 7.40 1.71
C HIS A 184 -0.81 6.84 2.40
N GLU A 185 -0.71 6.46 3.67
CA GLU A 185 -1.81 5.86 4.42
C GLU A 185 -2.78 6.91 5.00
N GLY A 186 -2.28 8.09 5.34
CA GLY A 186 -3.02 9.16 6.01
C GLY A 186 -3.36 10.33 5.10
N PHE A 187 -2.50 11.35 5.08
CA PHE A 187 -2.70 12.64 4.41
C PHE A 187 -1.55 12.97 3.47
N PRO A 188 -1.81 13.14 2.14
CA PRO A 188 -3.10 13.13 1.42
C PRO A 188 -3.52 11.76 0.90
N GLY A 189 -3.09 10.66 1.50
CA GLY A 189 -3.24 9.30 1.01
C GLY A 189 -4.62 8.68 1.24
N HIS A 190 -4.63 7.38 1.58
CA HIS A 190 -5.83 6.54 1.63
C HIS A 190 -6.91 7.06 2.58
N LEU A 191 -6.56 7.52 3.78
CA LEU A 191 -7.54 8.06 4.72
C LEU A 191 -8.21 9.31 4.14
N TYR A 192 -7.42 10.27 3.64
CA TYR A 192 -7.93 11.48 3.01
C TYR A 192 -8.86 11.14 1.83
N GLN A 193 -8.42 10.25 0.93
CA GLN A 193 -9.21 9.81 -0.22
C GLN A 193 -10.53 9.16 0.20
N THR A 194 -10.51 8.26 1.18
CA THR A 194 -11.70 7.54 1.65
C THR A 194 -12.72 8.50 2.25
N VAL A 195 -12.28 9.39 3.14
CA VAL A 195 -13.20 10.37 3.77
C VAL A 195 -13.76 11.34 2.75
N THR A 196 -12.95 11.84 1.82
CA THR A 196 -13.41 12.70 0.74
C THR A 196 -14.46 11.98 -0.12
N PHE A 197 -14.18 10.74 -0.53
CA PHE A 197 -15.12 9.97 -1.34
C PHE A 197 -16.44 9.73 -0.61
N LEU A 198 -16.39 9.29 0.66
CA LEU A 198 -17.59 9.05 1.46
C LEU A 198 -18.40 10.32 1.69
N SER A 199 -17.76 11.48 1.84
CA SER A 199 -18.46 12.76 1.98
C SER A 199 -19.23 13.16 0.72
N LEU A 200 -18.79 12.72 -0.46
CA LEU A 200 -19.42 13.04 -1.75
C LEU A 200 -20.58 12.10 -2.09
N ILE A 201 -20.60 10.85 -1.62
CA ILE A 201 -21.68 9.92 -1.93
C ILE A 201 -22.93 10.11 -1.06
N HIS A 202 -22.87 10.94 -0.05
CA HIS A 202 -24.00 11.30 0.82
C HIS A 202 -24.63 12.65 0.45
N ILE A 203 -24.24 13.23 -0.69
CA ILE A 203 -24.90 14.39 -1.31
C ILE A 203 -25.94 13.85 -2.32
#